data_983ed77385583a659a64ac7c90919135
#
_entry.id   983ed77385583a659a64ac7c90919135
#
_cell.length_a   1.000
_cell.length_b   1.000
_cell.length_c   1.000
_cell.angle_alpha   90.00
_cell.angle_beta   90.00
_cell.angle_gamma   90.00
#
_symmetry.space_group_name_H-M   'P 1'
#
loop_
_entity.id
_entity.type
_entity.pdbx_description
1 polymer ?
#
loop_
_entity_poly.entity_id
_entity_poly.type
_entity_poly.pdbx_seq_one_letter_code
_entity_poly.pdbx_strand_id
1 'polypeptide(L)'
;IVPNLTDLDRCPACYGVSVCPELYSDHITLDSKGWSKYFNAKNVYYGYTKSRRRVILKKLAHDSELRELDTNFCKHWGLRPNCKAMDVMNVTKQSIHDKVMKLVAYNFTWPGMAPRKGLVMCPYPFSFYDFVQPLFHGLPNLKLDMMYIWTMLMINPEPIVLTAIPKSKGWPVPAYAGVCGRVELVAYEGEPLSSLLHVKWHRRLVYAKKILDAAMDFTFKHDRFRFYLMDWSLDNIVVNNKEDVVTFVDLEDIIVLDKHISPKKDLPSWYERYNREFVGLDFTFSIENMCKHHLSDHNLWAACYVLAGPDRPLLYPIPKHISEKRPKLNELLQNCLQESDRFNAVTKLQTLFYEMLRDYTVMER
;
A
#
# COMPACT_ATOMS: atom_id res chain seq x y z
N ILE A 1 15.53 -22.87 -6.71
CA ILE A 1 14.29 -22.26 -6.13
C ILE A 1 14.16 -20.82 -6.62
N VAL A 2 15.21 -20.02 -6.51
CA VAL A 2 15.19 -18.60 -6.91
C VAL A 2 14.78 -18.38 -8.36
N PRO A 3 15.29 -19.14 -9.36
CA PRO A 3 14.88 -18.96 -10.76
C PRO A 3 13.37 -19.10 -10.99
N ASN A 4 12.72 -20.04 -10.32
CA ASN A 4 11.27 -20.25 -10.46
C ASN A 4 10.41 -19.18 -9.78
N LEU A 5 11.01 -18.38 -8.87
CA LEU A 5 10.32 -17.27 -8.23
C LEU A 5 10.43 -15.99 -9.05
N THR A 6 11.62 -15.75 -9.62
CA THR A 6 11.94 -14.48 -10.27
C THR A 6 11.35 -14.36 -11.68
N ASP A 7 11.17 -15.48 -12.41
CA ASP A 7 10.66 -15.50 -13.79
C ASP A 7 11.38 -14.47 -14.69
N LEU A 8 12.73 -14.42 -14.63
CA LEU A 8 13.57 -13.44 -15.35
C LEU A 8 13.46 -13.54 -16.87
N ASP A 9 13.05 -14.69 -17.38
CA ASP A 9 12.80 -14.93 -18.80
C ASP A 9 11.66 -14.05 -19.36
N ARG A 10 10.84 -13.47 -18.50
CA ARG A 10 9.80 -12.50 -18.89
C ARG A 10 10.33 -11.09 -19.11
N CYS A 11 11.52 -10.76 -18.63
CA CYS A 11 12.07 -9.42 -18.76
C CYS A 11 12.36 -9.07 -20.24
N PRO A 12 12.04 -7.84 -20.69
CA PRO A 12 11.77 -6.65 -19.90
C PRO A 12 10.30 -6.46 -19.45
N ALA A 13 9.35 -7.37 -19.77
CA ALA A 13 8.00 -7.35 -19.25
C ALA A 13 7.97 -7.92 -17.81
N CYS A 14 8.76 -7.36 -16.92
CA CYS A 14 8.93 -7.71 -15.51
C CYS A 14 9.07 -6.44 -14.67
N TYR A 15 9.29 -6.58 -13.36
CA TYR A 15 9.36 -5.45 -12.44
C TYR A 15 10.76 -4.82 -12.33
N GLY A 16 11.81 -5.49 -12.82
CA GLY A 16 13.18 -5.01 -12.79
C GLY A 16 14.19 -6.04 -12.31
N VAL A 17 15.45 -5.60 -12.14
CA VAL A 17 16.57 -6.49 -11.82
C VAL A 17 17.47 -5.94 -10.71
N SER A 18 17.03 -4.95 -9.95
CA SER A 18 17.86 -4.18 -9.01
C SER A 18 18.48 -5.02 -7.88
N VAL A 19 17.77 -6.06 -7.40
CA VAL A 19 18.26 -6.96 -6.33
C VAL A 19 18.53 -8.38 -6.82
N CYS A 20 18.61 -8.60 -8.14
CA CYS A 20 18.98 -9.90 -8.67
C CYS A 20 20.38 -10.36 -8.22
N PRO A 21 21.41 -9.49 -8.18
CA PRO A 21 22.73 -9.91 -7.67
C PRO A 21 22.66 -10.47 -6.25
N GLU A 22 21.89 -9.86 -5.35
CA GLU A 22 21.75 -10.29 -3.97
C GLU A 22 21.02 -11.61 -3.84
N LEU A 23 20.01 -11.85 -4.69
CA LEU A 23 19.23 -13.09 -4.69
C LEU A 23 20.02 -14.27 -5.28
N TYR A 24 20.85 -14.02 -6.30
CA TYR A 24 21.60 -15.09 -6.99
C TYR A 24 22.99 -15.37 -6.40
N SER A 25 23.51 -14.51 -5.53
CA SER A 25 24.81 -14.67 -4.87
C SER A 25 24.73 -15.26 -3.45
N ASP A 26 23.66 -15.94 -3.11
CA ASP A 26 23.38 -16.50 -1.76
C ASP A 26 23.48 -15.47 -0.62
N HIS A 27 23.27 -14.18 -0.93
CA HIS A 27 23.18 -13.13 0.08
C HIS A 27 21.86 -13.20 0.84
N ILE A 28 20.85 -13.85 0.25
CA ILE A 28 19.54 -14.10 0.86
C ILE A 28 19.27 -15.59 0.84
N THR A 29 19.04 -16.15 2.01
CA THR A 29 18.61 -17.55 2.19
C THR A 29 17.14 -17.62 2.48
N LEU A 30 16.41 -18.43 1.72
CA LEU A 30 15.00 -18.68 1.97
C LEU A 30 14.82 -19.57 3.21
N ASP A 31 13.83 -19.25 4.03
CA ASP A 31 13.47 -20.09 5.18
C ASP A 31 12.77 -21.37 4.70
N SER A 32 13.44 -22.50 4.88
CA SER A 32 12.90 -23.81 4.49
C SER A 32 11.65 -24.23 5.26
N LYS A 33 11.42 -23.67 6.46
CA LYS A 33 10.23 -23.87 7.28
C LYS A 33 9.06 -22.99 6.88
N GLY A 34 9.29 -21.87 6.21
CA GLY A 34 8.29 -20.94 5.70
C GLY A 34 7.45 -21.47 4.53
N TRP A 35 7.76 -22.66 4.01
CA TRP A 35 6.99 -23.34 2.97
C TRP A 35 5.70 -24.00 3.49
N SER A 36 5.47 -24.02 4.81
CA SER A 36 4.34 -24.72 5.39
C SER A 36 3.06 -23.89 5.41
N LYS A 37 2.13 -24.29 4.57
CA LYS A 37 0.66 -24.21 4.66
C LYS A 37 -0.06 -22.85 4.77
N TYR A 38 0.49 -21.77 5.33
CA TYR A 38 -0.26 -20.51 5.52
C TYR A 38 0.01 -19.45 4.47
N PHE A 39 1.11 -19.53 3.70
CA PHE A 39 1.58 -18.46 2.84
C PHE A 39 1.51 -18.71 1.33
N ASN A 40 1.21 -19.93 0.89
CA ASN A 40 1.09 -20.23 -0.54
C ASN A 40 -0.06 -19.49 -1.25
N ALA A 41 -1.06 -19.01 -0.52
CA ALA A 41 -2.17 -18.26 -1.10
C ALA A 41 -1.80 -16.82 -1.51
N LYS A 42 -0.76 -16.23 -0.87
CA LYS A 42 -0.37 -14.83 -1.07
C LYS A 42 0.97 -14.63 -1.79
N ASN A 43 1.61 -15.67 -2.32
CA ASN A 43 2.93 -15.57 -2.98
C ASN A 43 4.02 -14.87 -2.14
N VAL A 44 4.00 -15.03 -0.81
CA VAL A 44 4.92 -14.42 0.14
C VAL A 44 5.86 -15.46 0.72
N TYR A 45 7.16 -15.18 0.67
CA TYR A 45 8.23 -16.06 1.15
C TYR A 45 9.09 -15.34 2.17
N TYR A 46 9.52 -16.05 3.22
CA TYR A 46 10.43 -15.53 4.22
C TYR A 46 11.87 -15.88 3.88
N GLY A 47 12.78 -14.98 4.19
CA GLY A 47 14.21 -15.20 4.03
C GLY A 47 15.03 -14.44 5.08
N TYR A 48 16.34 -14.68 5.02
CA TYR A 48 17.33 -14.03 5.88
C TYR A 48 18.49 -13.52 5.04
N THR A 49 18.92 -12.30 5.32
CA THR A 49 20.18 -11.77 4.79
C THR A 49 21.38 -12.46 5.44
N LYS A 50 22.59 -12.32 4.89
CA LYS A 50 23.84 -12.76 5.54
C LYS A 50 24.01 -12.21 6.96
N SER A 51 23.51 -11.01 7.22
CA SER A 51 23.49 -10.40 8.56
C SER A 51 22.37 -10.90 9.47
N ARG A 52 21.69 -11.99 9.08
CA ARG A 52 20.56 -12.59 9.78
C ARG A 52 19.34 -11.66 9.99
N ARG A 53 19.21 -10.62 9.20
CA ARG A 53 18.00 -9.81 9.18
C ARG A 53 16.93 -10.55 8.39
N ARG A 54 15.73 -10.62 8.96
CA ARG A 54 14.57 -11.25 8.33
C ARG A 54 14.05 -10.35 7.21
N VAL A 55 13.74 -10.95 6.08
CA VAL A 55 13.21 -10.27 4.89
C VAL A 55 12.01 -11.02 4.32
N ILE A 56 11.21 -10.31 3.54
CA ILE A 56 10.09 -10.84 2.79
C ILE A 56 10.43 -10.77 1.30
N LEU A 57 10.18 -11.87 0.60
CA LEU A 57 10.18 -11.96 -0.84
C LEU A 57 8.73 -12.13 -1.28
N LYS A 58 8.14 -11.11 -1.88
CA LYS A 58 6.77 -11.14 -2.41
C LYS A 58 6.85 -11.39 -3.91
N LYS A 59 6.26 -12.50 -4.39
CA LYS A 59 6.12 -12.75 -5.83
C LYS A 59 4.92 -11.95 -6.32
N LEU A 60 5.18 -10.86 -7.01
CA LEU A 60 4.17 -9.95 -7.52
C LEU A 60 3.41 -10.57 -8.69
N ALA A 61 2.15 -10.28 -8.78
CA ALA A 61 1.17 -10.79 -9.73
C ALA A 61 0.90 -12.31 -9.63
N HIS A 62 -0.30 -12.70 -10.01
CA HIS A 62 -0.66 -14.07 -10.29
C HIS A 62 -0.38 -14.40 -11.77
N ASP A 63 -0.21 -15.69 -12.10
CA ASP A 63 0.03 -16.10 -13.49
C ASP A 63 -1.17 -15.78 -14.40
N SER A 64 -2.39 -15.66 -13.83
CA SER A 64 -3.58 -15.20 -14.54
C SER A 64 -3.47 -13.74 -14.98
N GLU A 65 -2.98 -12.86 -14.10
CA GLU A 65 -2.80 -11.42 -14.36
C GLU A 65 -1.74 -11.19 -15.45
N LEU A 66 -0.67 -11.98 -15.43
CA LEU A 66 0.35 -11.92 -16.47
C LEU A 66 -0.16 -12.42 -17.82
N ARG A 67 -1.00 -13.47 -17.85
CA ARG A 67 -1.64 -13.92 -19.08
C ARG A 67 -2.62 -12.89 -19.63
N GLU A 68 -3.34 -12.22 -18.75
CA GLU A 68 -4.24 -11.14 -19.12
C GLU A 68 -3.46 -9.96 -19.71
N LEU A 69 -2.35 -9.57 -19.07
CA LEU A 69 -1.44 -8.55 -19.59
C LEU A 69 -0.97 -8.91 -21.01
N ASP A 70 -0.45 -10.13 -21.20
CA ASP A 70 0.01 -10.60 -22.50
C ASP A 70 -1.12 -10.52 -23.55
N THR A 71 -2.31 -11.01 -23.21
CA THR A 71 -3.47 -11.01 -24.13
C THR A 71 -3.90 -9.59 -24.51
N ASN A 72 -4.04 -8.70 -23.53
CA ASN A 72 -4.48 -7.33 -23.76
C ASN A 72 -3.44 -6.55 -24.57
N PHE A 73 -2.15 -6.76 -24.29
CA PHE A 73 -1.07 -6.12 -25.00
C PHE A 73 -0.99 -6.59 -26.46
N CYS A 74 -1.04 -7.90 -26.70
CA CYS A 74 -1.05 -8.48 -28.03
C CYS A 74 -2.24 -8.00 -28.86
N LYS A 75 -3.42 -7.95 -28.28
CA LYS A 75 -4.63 -7.44 -28.93
C LYS A 75 -4.51 -5.96 -29.30
N HIS A 76 -3.98 -5.13 -28.39
CA HIS A 76 -3.81 -3.71 -28.65
C HIS A 76 -2.87 -3.43 -29.83
N TRP A 77 -1.84 -4.26 -29.98
CA TRP A 77 -0.86 -4.14 -31.06
C TRP A 77 -1.23 -4.91 -32.34
N GLY A 78 -2.40 -5.52 -32.37
CA GLY A 78 -2.86 -6.31 -33.54
C GLY A 78 -2.01 -7.56 -33.81
N LEU A 79 -1.39 -8.11 -32.77
CA LEU A 79 -0.55 -9.28 -32.86
C LEU A 79 -1.35 -10.57 -32.60
N ARG A 80 -0.68 -11.71 -32.83
CA ARG A 80 -1.28 -13.02 -32.58
C ARG A 80 -1.76 -13.16 -31.12
N PRO A 81 -2.90 -13.82 -30.86
CA PRO A 81 -3.43 -13.97 -29.51
C PRO A 81 -2.48 -14.63 -28.49
N ASN A 82 -1.52 -15.41 -28.95
CA ASN A 82 -0.55 -16.15 -28.12
C ASN A 82 0.82 -15.45 -28.02
N CYS A 83 0.95 -14.19 -28.44
CA CYS A 83 2.19 -13.46 -28.25
C CYS A 83 2.39 -13.16 -26.78
N LYS A 84 3.63 -12.88 -26.37
CA LYS A 84 3.95 -12.38 -25.03
C LYS A 84 4.25 -10.88 -25.10
N ALA A 85 3.92 -10.15 -24.05
CA ALA A 85 4.24 -8.73 -23.94
C ALA A 85 5.74 -8.46 -24.17
N MET A 86 6.60 -9.37 -23.71
CA MET A 86 8.04 -9.33 -23.92
C MET A 86 8.43 -9.30 -25.41
N ASP A 87 7.76 -10.10 -26.25
CA ASP A 87 8.10 -10.20 -27.69
C ASP A 87 7.84 -8.85 -28.36
N VAL A 88 6.70 -8.22 -28.03
CA VAL A 88 6.34 -6.89 -28.53
C VAL A 88 7.31 -5.81 -28.05
N MET A 89 7.67 -5.84 -26.77
CA MET A 89 8.59 -4.88 -26.16
C MET A 89 9.98 -4.94 -26.82
N ASN A 90 10.46 -6.12 -27.16
CA ASN A 90 11.73 -6.28 -27.83
C ASN A 90 11.75 -5.74 -29.27
N VAL A 91 10.65 -5.88 -30.01
CA VAL A 91 10.53 -5.40 -31.39
C VAL A 91 10.28 -3.89 -31.47
N THR A 92 9.59 -3.32 -30.50
CA THR A 92 9.09 -1.93 -30.56
C THR A 92 9.84 -0.95 -29.67
N LYS A 93 11.08 -1.25 -29.27
CA LYS A 93 11.89 -0.50 -28.29
C LYS A 93 11.85 1.04 -28.42
N GLN A 94 11.80 1.59 -29.66
CA GLN A 94 11.75 3.03 -29.90
C GLN A 94 10.33 3.61 -29.77
N SER A 95 9.32 2.85 -30.17
CA SER A 95 7.92 3.28 -30.20
C SER A 95 7.22 3.12 -28.84
N ILE A 96 7.70 2.23 -27.96
CA ILE A 96 7.09 1.99 -26.65
C ILE A 96 7.32 3.16 -25.71
N HIS A 97 8.52 3.75 -25.67
CA HIS A 97 8.76 4.94 -24.83
C HIS A 97 7.73 6.04 -25.11
N ASP A 98 7.57 6.43 -26.38
CA ASP A 98 6.64 7.49 -26.76
C ASP A 98 5.18 7.09 -26.55
N LYS A 99 4.86 5.82 -26.68
CA LYS A 99 3.50 5.31 -26.49
C LYS A 99 3.18 5.04 -25.03
N VAL A 100 4.14 4.57 -24.23
CA VAL A 100 4.00 4.46 -22.76
C VAL A 100 3.84 5.85 -22.18
N MET A 101 4.63 6.82 -22.59
CA MET A 101 4.48 8.21 -22.15
C MET A 101 3.13 8.80 -22.60
N LYS A 102 2.63 8.48 -23.79
CA LYS A 102 1.30 8.87 -24.24
C LYS A 102 0.19 8.11 -23.50
N LEU A 103 0.34 6.82 -23.25
CA LEU A 103 -0.62 6.02 -22.46
C LEU A 103 -0.68 6.50 -21.00
N VAL A 104 0.46 6.78 -20.41
CA VAL A 104 0.58 7.40 -19.09
C VAL A 104 -0.02 8.81 -19.08
N ALA A 105 0.13 9.57 -20.17
CA ALA A 105 -0.41 10.91 -20.29
C ALA A 105 -1.90 10.95 -20.66
N TYR A 106 -2.42 9.99 -21.42
CA TYR A 106 -3.76 10.10 -22.01
C TYR A 106 -4.85 9.24 -21.37
N ASN A 107 -4.54 8.14 -20.76
CA ASN A 107 -5.57 7.35 -20.04
C ASN A 107 -4.91 6.23 -19.22
N PHE A 108 -4.96 6.35 -17.93
CA PHE A 108 -4.75 5.25 -17.00
C PHE A 108 -5.88 4.19 -17.08
N THR A 109 -6.90 4.42 -17.87
CA THR A 109 -7.91 3.44 -18.22
C THR A 109 -7.50 2.74 -19.50
N TRP A 110 -6.72 1.67 -19.37
CA TRP A 110 -6.60 0.69 -20.44
C TRP A 110 -8.01 0.22 -20.81
N PRO A 111 -8.40 0.25 -22.11
CA PRO A 111 -9.71 -0.28 -22.51
C PRO A 111 -9.79 -1.76 -22.10
N GLY A 112 -10.64 -2.07 -21.13
CA GLY A 112 -10.86 -3.43 -20.64
C GLY A 112 -10.28 -3.76 -19.26
N MET A 113 -9.46 -2.90 -18.64
CA MET A 113 -9.14 -3.05 -17.23
C MET A 113 -10.18 -2.31 -16.37
N ALA A 114 -10.80 -3.04 -15.46
CA ALA A 114 -11.72 -2.45 -14.51
C ALA A 114 -10.95 -1.45 -13.61
N PRO A 115 -11.46 -0.21 -13.42
CA PRO A 115 -10.79 0.83 -12.63
C PRO A 115 -10.79 0.56 -11.13
N ARG A 116 -10.77 -0.70 -10.68
CA ARG A 116 -10.99 -1.09 -9.28
C ARG A 116 -9.77 -1.66 -8.58
N LYS A 117 -8.64 -1.82 -9.27
CA LYS A 117 -7.40 -2.36 -8.68
C LYS A 117 -6.19 -1.60 -9.21
N GLY A 118 -5.17 -1.48 -8.36
CA GLY A 118 -3.90 -0.87 -8.72
C GLY A 118 -3.81 0.63 -8.39
N LEU A 119 -2.90 1.31 -9.07
CA LEU A 119 -2.65 2.74 -8.86
C LEU A 119 -3.66 3.61 -9.61
N VAL A 120 -4.40 4.42 -8.87
CA VAL A 120 -5.27 5.46 -9.43
C VAL A 120 -4.68 6.84 -9.17
N MET A 121 -4.50 7.64 -10.23
CA MET A 121 -4.03 9.03 -10.13
C MET A 121 -5.18 10.02 -10.32
N CYS A 122 -5.33 10.96 -9.37
CA CYS A 122 -6.35 12.00 -9.39
C CYS A 122 -5.74 13.40 -9.37
N PRO A 123 -6.40 14.38 -9.95
CA PRO A 123 -7.60 14.31 -10.79
C PRO A 123 -7.31 13.89 -12.22
N TYR A 124 -6.05 13.93 -12.66
CA TYR A 124 -5.64 13.65 -14.03
C TYR A 124 -4.38 12.80 -14.10
N PRO A 125 -4.23 12.00 -15.17
CA PRO A 125 -3.03 11.21 -15.41
C PRO A 125 -1.73 12.02 -15.54
N PHE A 126 -1.81 13.31 -15.82
CA PHE A 126 -0.63 14.19 -15.96
C PHE A 126 0.22 14.29 -14.70
N SER A 127 -0.40 14.19 -13.53
CA SER A 127 0.30 14.16 -12.24
C SER A 127 1.18 12.92 -12.09
N PHE A 128 0.96 11.90 -12.89
CA PHE A 128 1.74 10.67 -12.87
C PHE A 128 3.21 10.92 -13.23
N TYR A 129 3.48 11.72 -14.26
CA TYR A 129 4.86 12.02 -14.63
C TYR A 129 5.64 12.62 -13.45
N ASP A 130 5.05 13.58 -12.79
CA ASP A 130 5.66 14.23 -11.63
C ASP A 130 5.80 13.30 -10.41
N PHE A 131 4.88 12.33 -10.29
CA PHE A 131 4.94 11.32 -9.25
C PHE A 131 6.08 10.33 -9.47
N VAL A 132 6.31 9.89 -10.71
CA VAL A 132 7.35 8.91 -11.05
C VAL A 132 8.69 9.54 -11.45
N GLN A 133 8.72 10.82 -11.81
CA GLN A 133 9.95 11.52 -12.23
C GLN A 133 11.13 11.31 -11.25
N PRO A 134 10.92 11.40 -9.92
CA PRO A 134 12.02 11.14 -8.98
C PRO A 134 12.59 9.72 -9.05
N LEU A 135 11.81 8.75 -9.56
CA LEU A 135 12.26 7.37 -9.73
C LEU A 135 13.25 7.22 -10.90
N PHE A 136 13.24 8.16 -11.85
CA PHE A 136 14.14 8.15 -13.00
C PHE A 136 15.53 8.73 -12.70
N HIS A 137 15.67 9.48 -11.61
CA HIS A 137 16.95 10.03 -11.22
C HIS A 137 17.89 8.92 -10.72
N GLY A 138 18.94 8.64 -11.51
CA GLY A 138 19.95 7.62 -11.17
C GLY A 138 19.76 6.26 -11.85
N LEU A 139 18.79 6.12 -12.74
CA LEU A 139 18.64 4.90 -13.54
C LEU A 139 19.58 4.90 -14.74
N PRO A 140 20.40 3.84 -14.91
CA PRO A 140 21.46 3.81 -15.93
C PRO A 140 20.93 3.61 -17.36
N ASN A 141 19.69 3.13 -17.51
CA ASN A 141 19.11 2.81 -18.82
C ASN A 141 17.61 3.19 -18.87
N LEU A 142 17.33 4.46 -19.14
CA LEU A 142 15.97 5.01 -19.16
C LEU A 142 14.96 4.18 -19.99
N LYS A 143 15.37 3.62 -21.13
CA LYS A 143 14.46 2.84 -21.98
C LYS A 143 14.02 1.52 -21.34
N LEU A 144 14.95 0.81 -20.71
CA LEU A 144 14.69 -0.46 -20.03
C LEU A 144 13.86 -0.21 -18.76
N ASP A 145 14.23 0.82 -18.04
CA ASP A 145 13.58 1.18 -16.78
C ASP A 145 12.13 1.62 -17.00
N MET A 146 11.82 2.30 -18.11
CA MET A 146 10.45 2.63 -18.50
C MET A 146 9.59 1.38 -18.75
N MET A 147 10.16 0.31 -19.26
CA MET A 147 9.42 -0.96 -19.47
C MET A 147 9.11 -1.63 -18.14
N TYR A 148 10.03 -1.59 -17.18
CA TYR A 148 9.77 -2.07 -15.81
C TYR A 148 8.67 -1.26 -15.12
N ILE A 149 8.76 0.06 -15.17
CA ILE A 149 7.76 0.96 -14.60
C ILE A 149 6.39 0.71 -15.23
N TRP A 150 6.33 0.54 -16.55
CA TRP A 150 5.08 0.22 -17.25
C TRP A 150 4.47 -1.10 -16.73
N THR A 151 5.29 -2.17 -16.55
CA THR A 151 4.81 -3.43 -15.99
C THR A 151 4.29 -3.26 -14.55
N MET A 152 5.01 -2.51 -13.72
CA MET A 152 4.57 -2.18 -12.36
C MET A 152 3.21 -1.49 -12.37
N LEU A 153 3.02 -0.49 -13.23
CA LEU A 153 1.77 0.26 -13.31
C LEU A 153 0.60 -0.58 -13.78
N MET A 154 0.84 -1.47 -14.71
CA MET A 154 -0.22 -2.27 -15.32
C MET A 154 -0.67 -3.45 -14.47
N ILE A 155 0.16 -3.90 -13.52
CA ILE A 155 -0.13 -5.11 -12.75
C ILE A 155 -0.12 -4.81 -11.26
N ASN A 156 1.01 -4.35 -10.71
CA ASN A 156 1.15 -4.12 -9.28
C ASN A 156 2.11 -2.95 -9.03
N PRO A 157 1.60 -1.79 -8.58
CA PRO A 157 2.39 -0.57 -8.41
C PRO A 157 3.16 -0.50 -7.08
N GLU A 158 3.09 -1.50 -6.22
CA GLU A 158 3.70 -1.46 -4.89
C GLU A 158 5.17 -1.04 -4.90
N PRO A 159 6.05 -1.54 -5.82
CA PRO A 159 7.43 -1.08 -5.88
C PRO A 159 7.58 0.42 -6.17
N ILE A 160 6.69 0.99 -6.99
CA ILE A 160 6.67 2.44 -7.28
C ILE A 160 6.26 3.21 -6.02
N VAL A 161 5.20 2.77 -5.36
CA VAL A 161 4.70 3.41 -4.14
C VAL A 161 5.76 3.41 -3.04
N LEU A 162 6.40 2.26 -2.79
CA LEU A 162 7.46 2.13 -1.78
C LEU A 162 8.69 2.98 -2.09
N THR A 163 8.96 3.23 -3.38
CA THR A 163 10.03 4.14 -3.79
C THR A 163 9.64 5.59 -3.58
N ALA A 164 8.39 5.96 -3.85
CA ALA A 164 7.88 7.33 -3.71
C ALA A 164 7.74 7.77 -2.25
N ILE A 165 7.32 6.86 -1.35
CA ILE A 165 7.13 7.10 0.08
C ILE A 165 8.00 6.17 0.93
N PRO A 166 9.33 6.25 0.85
CA PRO A 166 10.23 5.30 1.49
C PRO A 166 10.23 5.41 3.02
N LYS A 167 10.39 4.27 3.69
CA LYS A 167 10.56 4.20 5.16
C LYS A 167 11.66 5.10 5.69
N SER A 168 12.76 5.27 4.94
CA SER A 168 13.88 6.14 5.32
C SER A 168 13.50 7.61 5.49
N LYS A 169 12.36 8.04 4.91
CA LYS A 169 11.76 9.37 5.12
C LYS A 169 10.66 9.36 6.20
N GLY A 170 10.62 8.31 7.02
CA GLY A 170 9.68 8.18 8.13
C GLY A 170 8.24 7.82 7.71
N TRP A 171 8.03 7.23 6.52
CA TRP A 171 6.74 6.69 6.14
C TRP A 171 6.47 5.35 6.84
N PRO A 172 5.22 5.07 7.24
CA PRO A 172 4.86 3.83 7.92
C PRO A 172 4.69 2.66 6.94
N VAL A 173 5.69 2.43 6.10
CA VAL A 173 5.75 1.39 5.07
C VAL A 173 7.01 0.54 5.23
N PRO A 174 7.10 -0.66 4.64
CA PRO A 174 8.28 -1.49 4.77
C PRO A 174 9.51 -0.86 4.11
N ALA A 175 10.68 -1.19 4.64
CA ALA A 175 11.92 -0.81 3.96
C ALA A 175 12.07 -1.65 2.69
N TYR A 176 11.97 -0.97 1.55
CA TYR A 176 12.07 -1.55 0.22
C TYR A 176 13.53 -1.66 -0.21
N ALA A 177 13.94 -2.85 -0.64
CA ALA A 177 15.29 -3.11 -1.13
C ALA A 177 15.36 -3.09 -2.67
N GLY A 178 14.31 -3.54 -3.35
CA GLY A 178 14.26 -3.58 -4.80
C GLY A 178 13.49 -4.77 -5.34
N VAL A 179 13.68 -5.05 -6.64
CA VAL A 179 12.98 -6.12 -7.36
C VAL A 179 13.94 -6.98 -8.15
N CYS A 180 13.56 -8.24 -8.39
CA CYS A 180 14.24 -9.15 -9.30
C CYS A 180 13.20 -9.97 -10.07
N GLY A 181 13.01 -9.66 -11.36
CA GLY A 181 11.96 -10.27 -12.16
C GLY A 181 10.58 -9.96 -11.60
N ARG A 182 9.90 -10.96 -11.04
CA ARG A 182 8.60 -10.85 -10.36
C ARG A 182 8.72 -10.74 -8.84
N VAL A 183 9.91 -10.81 -8.29
CA VAL A 183 10.09 -10.81 -6.84
C VAL A 183 10.42 -9.40 -6.35
N GLU A 184 9.63 -8.92 -5.42
CA GLU A 184 9.90 -7.76 -4.59
C GLU A 184 10.60 -8.19 -3.30
N LEU A 185 11.60 -7.44 -2.88
CA LEU A 185 12.33 -7.65 -1.64
C LEU A 185 12.10 -6.49 -0.68
N VAL A 186 11.50 -6.80 0.46
CA VAL A 186 11.25 -5.83 1.54
C VAL A 186 11.73 -6.38 2.89
N ALA A 187 11.98 -5.49 3.85
CA ALA A 187 12.26 -5.90 5.21
C ALA A 187 11.03 -6.55 5.86
N TYR A 188 11.26 -7.52 6.74
CA TYR A 188 10.22 -8.03 7.63
C TYR A 188 9.97 -7.01 8.75
N GLU A 189 8.76 -6.50 8.83
CA GLU A 189 8.40 -5.40 9.73
C GLU A 189 7.61 -5.84 10.96
N GLY A 190 7.25 -7.11 11.05
CA GLY A 190 6.54 -7.65 12.21
C GLY A 190 5.42 -8.62 11.86
N GLU A 191 4.58 -8.91 12.85
CA GLU A 191 3.44 -9.82 12.71
C GLU A 191 2.16 -9.03 12.32
N PRO A 192 1.22 -9.65 11.57
CA PRO A 192 -0.06 -9.03 11.26
C PRO A 192 -0.84 -8.64 12.53
N LEU A 193 -1.48 -7.48 12.49
CA LEU A 193 -2.29 -6.97 13.61
C LEU A 193 -3.44 -7.93 13.97
N SER A 194 -3.97 -8.67 13.00
CA SER A 194 -4.99 -9.70 13.21
C SER A 194 -4.55 -10.76 14.24
N SER A 195 -3.27 -11.08 14.30
CA SER A 195 -2.69 -12.04 15.27
C SER A 195 -2.43 -11.43 16.64
N LEU A 196 -2.50 -10.11 16.79
CA LEU A 196 -2.12 -9.37 17.99
C LEU A 196 -3.31 -8.77 18.77
N LEU A 197 -4.55 -9.09 18.40
CA LEU A 197 -5.75 -8.57 19.07
C LEU A 197 -5.89 -9.03 20.53
N HIS A 198 -5.17 -10.10 20.92
CA HIS A 198 -5.17 -10.67 22.29
C HIS A 198 -4.14 -9.99 23.23
N VAL A 199 -3.28 -9.11 22.72
CA VAL A 199 -2.28 -8.44 23.57
C VAL A 199 -2.93 -7.51 24.57
N LYS A 200 -2.19 -7.14 25.65
CA LYS A 200 -2.69 -6.26 26.70
C LYS A 200 -3.26 -4.96 26.09
N TRP A 201 -4.35 -4.48 26.67
CA TRP A 201 -5.11 -3.36 26.12
C TRP A 201 -4.28 -2.09 25.93
N HIS A 202 -3.35 -1.77 26.85
CA HIS A 202 -2.47 -0.62 26.71
C HIS A 202 -1.58 -0.69 25.45
N ARG A 203 -1.11 -1.88 25.06
CA ARG A 203 -0.36 -2.06 23.80
C ARG A 203 -1.26 -1.85 22.59
N ARG A 204 -2.50 -2.33 22.64
CA ARG A 204 -3.50 -2.04 21.59
C ARG A 204 -3.73 -0.53 21.46
N LEU A 205 -3.69 0.22 22.57
CA LEU A 205 -3.79 1.69 22.57
C LEU A 205 -2.58 2.33 21.88
N VAL A 206 -1.35 1.81 22.11
CA VAL A 206 -0.14 2.27 21.40
C VAL A 206 -0.30 2.08 19.88
N TYR A 207 -0.77 0.88 19.47
CA TYR A 207 -0.98 0.59 18.05
C TYR A 207 -2.08 1.48 17.46
N ALA A 208 -3.18 1.67 18.17
CA ALA A 208 -4.27 2.55 17.75
C ALA A 208 -3.81 3.98 17.49
N LYS A 209 -3.00 4.54 18.41
CA LYS A 209 -2.40 5.87 18.20
C LYS A 209 -1.56 5.91 16.93
N LYS A 210 -0.68 4.93 16.71
CA LYS A 210 0.19 4.87 15.53
C LYS A 210 -0.59 4.66 14.23
N ILE A 211 -1.71 3.95 14.26
CA ILE A 211 -2.62 3.78 13.12
C ILE A 211 -3.27 5.13 12.75
N LEU A 212 -3.73 5.90 13.74
CA LEU A 212 -4.24 7.26 13.47
C LEU A 212 -3.15 8.20 12.96
N ASP A 213 -1.95 8.13 13.53
CA ASP A 213 -0.81 8.93 13.05
C ASP A 213 -0.47 8.60 11.60
N ALA A 214 -0.47 7.30 11.24
CA ALA A 214 -0.24 6.85 9.86
C ALA A 214 -1.33 7.34 8.90
N ALA A 215 -2.61 7.31 9.31
CA ALA A 215 -3.71 7.84 8.51
C ALA A 215 -3.53 9.34 8.21
N MET A 216 -3.06 10.10 9.18
CA MET A 216 -2.71 11.52 9.01
C MET A 216 -1.49 11.68 8.09
N ASP A 217 -0.44 10.86 8.26
CA ASP A 217 0.76 10.91 7.43
C ASP A 217 0.41 10.64 5.95
N PHE A 218 -0.29 9.56 5.64
CA PHE A 218 -0.71 9.26 4.26
C PHE A 218 -1.57 10.37 3.65
N THR A 219 -2.38 11.04 4.45
CA THR A 219 -3.25 12.11 3.98
C THR A 219 -2.54 13.45 3.81
N PHE A 220 -1.59 13.80 4.68
CA PHE A 220 -1.08 15.18 4.76
C PHE A 220 0.42 15.37 4.61
N LYS A 221 1.25 14.36 4.92
CA LYS A 221 2.71 14.51 5.07
C LYS A 221 3.43 14.87 3.78
N HIS A 222 3.04 14.31 2.63
CA HIS A 222 3.70 14.63 1.36
C HIS A 222 3.30 16.03 0.89
N ASP A 223 4.24 16.86 0.44
CA ASP A 223 3.97 18.25 0.05
C ASP A 223 2.97 18.36 -1.11
N ARG A 224 3.10 17.51 -2.10
CA ARG A 224 2.29 17.54 -3.31
C ARG A 224 1.16 16.52 -3.35
N PHE A 225 1.37 15.30 -2.86
CA PHE A 225 0.43 14.19 -3.02
C PHE A 225 -0.26 13.79 -1.72
N ARG A 226 -1.48 13.25 -1.85
CA ARG A 226 -2.17 12.47 -0.81
C ARG A 226 -2.23 11.04 -1.26
N PHE A 227 -2.05 10.12 -0.33
CA PHE A 227 -2.09 8.68 -0.58
C PHE A 227 -3.28 8.09 0.16
N TYR A 228 -4.27 7.60 -0.58
CA TYR A 228 -5.42 6.92 0.02
C TYR A 228 -5.26 5.42 -0.20
N LEU A 229 -4.98 4.70 0.89
CA LEU A 229 -4.85 3.25 0.87
C LEU A 229 -6.23 2.62 0.81
N MET A 230 -6.41 1.65 -0.08
CA MET A 230 -7.72 1.07 -0.34
C MET A 230 -7.96 -0.20 0.48
N ASP A 231 -6.93 -0.85 1.00
CA ASP A 231 -7.03 -2.04 1.85
C ASP A 231 -6.39 -1.82 3.22
N TRP A 232 -7.22 -1.53 4.21
CA TRP A 232 -6.86 -1.39 5.62
C TRP A 232 -7.11 -2.67 6.42
N SER A 233 -7.04 -3.83 5.81
CA SER A 233 -7.22 -5.10 6.52
C SER A 233 -6.21 -5.25 7.66
N LEU A 234 -6.62 -5.95 8.73
CA LEU A 234 -5.74 -6.21 9.87
C LEU A 234 -4.51 -7.06 9.49
N ASP A 235 -4.57 -7.76 8.36
CA ASP A 235 -3.45 -8.54 7.83
C ASP A 235 -2.44 -7.66 7.08
N ASN A 236 -2.86 -6.51 6.56
CA ASN A 236 -2.01 -5.53 5.88
C ASN A 236 -1.42 -4.47 6.81
N ILE A 237 -1.76 -4.53 8.10
CA ILE A 237 -1.14 -3.73 9.15
C ILE A 237 -0.26 -4.67 9.98
N VAL A 238 1.05 -4.52 9.90
CA VAL A 238 2.00 -5.35 10.65
C VAL A 238 2.63 -4.57 11.80
N VAL A 239 2.96 -5.26 12.87
CA VAL A 239 3.49 -4.66 14.09
C VAL A 239 4.78 -5.34 14.52
N ASN A 240 5.85 -4.55 14.62
CA ASN A 240 7.02 -4.96 15.36
C ASN A 240 6.74 -4.78 16.86
N ASN A 241 6.37 -5.87 17.53
CA ASN A 241 5.94 -5.83 18.92
C ASN A 241 7.08 -5.58 19.94
N LYS A 242 8.34 -5.58 19.51
CA LYS A 242 9.49 -5.22 20.36
C LYS A 242 9.71 -3.72 20.42
N GLU A 243 9.45 -3.04 19.31
CA GLU A 243 9.66 -1.60 19.13
C GLU A 243 8.34 -0.82 19.09
N ASP A 244 7.21 -1.52 19.14
CA ASP A 244 5.86 -0.98 18.98
C ASP A 244 5.70 -0.15 17.68
N VAL A 245 6.37 -0.58 16.61
CA VAL A 245 6.28 0.08 15.29
C VAL A 245 5.16 -0.56 14.49
N VAL A 246 4.29 0.28 13.93
CA VAL A 246 3.20 -0.10 13.01
C VAL A 246 3.64 0.21 11.59
N THR A 247 3.46 -0.73 10.68
CA THR A 247 3.84 -0.62 9.27
C THR A 247 2.70 -1.13 8.40
N PHE A 248 2.38 -0.42 7.33
CA PHE A 248 1.38 -0.80 6.33
C PHE A 248 2.08 -1.52 5.18
N VAL A 249 1.59 -2.70 4.85
CA VAL A 249 2.11 -3.55 3.76
C VAL A 249 1.01 -3.78 2.73
N ASP A 250 1.37 -4.33 1.57
CA ASP A 250 0.43 -4.61 0.48
C ASP A 250 -0.21 -3.34 -0.10
N LEU A 251 0.67 -2.45 -0.61
CA LEU A 251 0.30 -1.12 -1.12
C LEU A 251 -0.05 -1.16 -2.61
N GLU A 252 -0.58 -2.27 -3.11
CA GLU A 252 -0.89 -2.45 -4.52
C GLU A 252 -2.15 -1.67 -4.96
N ASP A 253 -3.11 -1.48 -4.06
CA ASP A 253 -4.34 -0.74 -4.32
C ASP A 253 -4.30 0.62 -3.62
N ILE A 254 -4.02 1.68 -4.40
CA ILE A 254 -3.82 3.03 -3.85
C ILE A 254 -4.34 4.12 -4.79
N ILE A 255 -4.95 5.15 -4.20
CA ILE A 255 -5.30 6.38 -4.90
C ILE A 255 -4.29 7.47 -4.51
N VAL A 256 -3.65 8.08 -5.51
CA VAL A 256 -2.74 9.20 -5.35
C VAL A 256 -3.40 10.46 -5.87
N LEU A 257 -3.66 11.42 -5.00
CA LEU A 257 -4.30 12.69 -5.34
C LEU A 257 -3.27 13.82 -5.36
N ASP A 258 -3.18 14.54 -6.48
CA ASP A 258 -2.32 15.73 -6.60
C ASP A 258 -3.00 16.95 -5.98
N LYS A 259 -2.42 17.48 -4.91
CA LYS A 259 -2.93 18.67 -4.22
C LYS A 259 -2.82 19.96 -5.03
N HIS A 260 -1.89 20.01 -6.00
CA HIS A 260 -1.62 21.19 -6.80
C HIS A 260 -2.61 21.32 -7.97
N ILE A 261 -3.19 20.22 -8.41
CA ILE A 261 -4.16 20.17 -9.50
C ILE A 261 -5.54 19.89 -8.89
N SER A 262 -6.09 20.86 -8.21
CA SER A 262 -7.45 20.70 -7.66
C SER A 262 -8.50 20.80 -8.78
N PRO A 263 -9.38 19.79 -8.93
CA PRO A 263 -10.36 19.79 -10.01
C PRO A 263 -11.43 20.89 -9.88
N LYS A 264 -11.79 21.24 -8.67
CA LYS A 264 -12.66 22.37 -8.34
C LYS A 264 -12.34 22.83 -6.93
N LYS A 265 -11.68 23.98 -6.79
CA LYS A 265 -11.33 24.57 -5.48
C LYS A 265 -12.53 24.79 -4.55
N ASP A 266 -13.73 24.79 -5.11
CA ASP A 266 -14.98 25.14 -4.42
C ASP A 266 -15.76 23.94 -3.86
N LEU A 267 -15.32 22.70 -4.12
CA LEU A 267 -15.98 21.53 -3.55
C LEU A 267 -15.49 21.29 -2.11
N PRO A 268 -16.42 21.08 -1.15
CA PRO A 268 -16.03 20.73 0.21
C PRO A 268 -15.25 19.41 0.24
N SER A 269 -14.61 19.10 1.38
CA SER A 269 -13.98 17.81 1.57
C SER A 269 -14.97 16.67 1.42
N TRP A 270 -14.53 15.57 0.81
CA TRP A 270 -15.33 14.34 0.73
C TRP A 270 -15.23 13.58 2.04
N TYR A 271 -16.37 13.17 2.60
CA TYR A 271 -16.45 12.38 3.81
C TYR A 271 -17.08 11.03 3.53
N GLU A 272 -16.39 9.96 3.92
CA GLU A 272 -16.89 8.61 3.83
C GLU A 272 -18.05 8.40 4.80
N ARG A 273 -19.09 7.67 4.36
CA ARG A 273 -20.26 7.39 5.16
C ARG A 273 -20.22 5.96 5.68
N TYR A 274 -20.32 5.82 6.98
CA TYR A 274 -20.50 4.52 7.60
C TYR A 274 -21.88 3.97 7.26
N ASN A 275 -21.91 2.79 6.62
CA ASN A 275 -23.15 2.04 6.40
C ASN A 275 -23.11 0.74 7.20
N ARG A 276 -24.05 0.56 8.16
CA ARG A 276 -24.15 -0.64 9.01
C ARG A 276 -24.52 -1.92 8.24
N GLU A 277 -25.03 -1.78 7.03
CA GLU A 277 -25.43 -2.91 6.19
C GLU A 277 -24.24 -3.62 5.51
N PHE A 278 -23.08 -2.98 5.46
CA PHE A 278 -21.86 -3.58 4.93
C PHE A 278 -21.06 -4.22 6.06
N VAL A 279 -21.13 -5.54 6.12
CA VAL A 279 -20.29 -6.37 7.00
C VAL A 279 -19.03 -6.72 6.23
N GLY A 280 -17.87 -6.20 6.66
CA GLY A 280 -16.57 -6.47 6.05
C GLY A 280 -15.86 -5.21 5.56
N LEU A 281 -14.58 -5.36 5.22
CA LEU A 281 -13.72 -4.30 4.68
C LEU A 281 -13.94 -4.01 3.19
N ASP A 282 -14.94 -4.61 2.56
CA ASP A 282 -15.38 -4.28 1.19
C ASP A 282 -16.07 -2.91 1.20
N PHE A 283 -15.25 -1.89 1.30
CA PHE A 283 -15.69 -0.50 1.27
C PHE A 283 -16.27 -0.14 -0.09
N THR A 284 -17.52 0.23 -0.11
CA THR A 284 -18.10 0.92 -1.26
C THR A 284 -17.69 2.40 -1.24
N PHE A 285 -16.39 2.64 -1.41
CA PHE A 285 -15.93 4.00 -1.64
C PHE A 285 -16.04 4.34 -3.12
N SER A 286 -16.32 5.59 -3.41
CA SER A 286 -16.36 6.10 -4.76
C SER A 286 -15.04 6.75 -5.13
N ILE A 287 -14.22 6.03 -5.92
CA ILE A 287 -13.00 6.59 -6.50
C ILE A 287 -13.30 7.92 -7.21
N GLU A 288 -14.42 7.98 -7.95
CA GLU A 288 -14.84 9.18 -8.66
C GLU A 288 -15.06 10.36 -7.71
N ASN A 289 -15.73 10.16 -6.58
CA ASN A 289 -15.93 11.21 -5.60
C ASN A 289 -14.62 11.61 -4.92
N MET A 290 -13.78 10.66 -4.54
CA MET A 290 -12.46 10.95 -3.97
C MET A 290 -11.61 11.78 -4.94
N CYS A 291 -11.61 11.45 -6.23
CA CYS A 291 -10.88 12.18 -7.26
C CYS A 291 -11.46 13.53 -7.62
N LYS A 292 -12.77 13.78 -7.38
CA LYS A 292 -13.42 15.08 -7.62
C LYS A 292 -13.11 16.12 -6.53
N HIS A 293 -12.82 15.65 -5.31
CA HIS A 293 -12.59 16.51 -4.16
C HIS A 293 -11.10 16.65 -3.87
N HIS A 294 -10.67 17.83 -3.40
CA HIS A 294 -9.26 18.09 -3.07
C HIS A 294 -8.80 17.37 -1.79
N LEU A 295 -9.71 16.90 -0.98
CA LEU A 295 -9.46 16.18 0.27
C LEU A 295 -10.57 15.18 0.54
N SER A 296 -10.19 13.97 0.92
CA SER A 296 -11.07 12.95 1.48
C SER A 296 -10.58 12.54 2.88
N ASP A 297 -11.49 12.16 3.74
CA ASP A 297 -11.19 11.60 5.05
C ASP A 297 -11.03 10.06 5.02
N HIS A 298 -10.93 9.47 3.85
CA HIS A 298 -10.89 8.02 3.62
C HIS A 298 -9.94 7.27 4.58
N ASN A 299 -8.66 7.68 4.66
CA ASN A 299 -7.69 7.03 5.55
C ASN A 299 -8.10 7.13 7.03
N LEU A 300 -8.66 8.27 7.43
CA LEU A 300 -9.13 8.49 8.80
C LEU A 300 -10.34 7.62 9.10
N TRP A 301 -11.27 7.52 8.15
CA TRP A 301 -12.41 6.63 8.27
C TRP A 301 -11.98 5.17 8.41
N ALA A 302 -11.07 4.71 7.56
CA ALA A 302 -10.54 3.35 7.59
C ALA A 302 -9.79 3.07 8.92
N ALA A 303 -8.98 4.03 9.40
CA ALA A 303 -8.36 3.93 10.72
C ALA A 303 -9.40 3.81 11.85
N CYS A 304 -10.43 4.67 11.84
CA CYS A 304 -11.53 4.58 12.83
C CYS A 304 -12.22 3.22 12.80
N TYR A 305 -12.41 2.66 11.61
CA TYR A 305 -13.00 1.33 11.44
C TYR A 305 -12.11 0.22 12.04
N VAL A 306 -10.81 0.27 11.82
CA VAL A 306 -9.84 -0.65 12.47
C VAL A 306 -9.90 -0.54 14.00
N LEU A 307 -10.06 0.67 14.53
CA LEU A 307 -10.07 0.89 15.97
C LEU A 307 -11.37 0.45 16.65
N ALA A 308 -12.51 0.72 16.02
CA ALA A 308 -13.83 0.66 16.68
C ALA A 308 -14.96 0.11 15.80
N GLY A 309 -14.67 -0.36 14.59
CA GLY A 309 -15.65 -0.96 13.68
C GLY A 309 -16.28 -2.24 14.23
N PRO A 310 -17.32 -2.75 13.60
CA PRO A 310 -18.06 -3.93 14.09
C PRO A 310 -17.29 -5.23 13.96
N ASP A 311 -16.29 -5.30 13.03
CA ASP A 311 -15.56 -6.52 12.74
C ASP A 311 -14.18 -6.52 13.40
N ARG A 312 -14.06 -7.23 14.51
CA ARG A 312 -12.83 -7.40 15.30
C ARG A 312 -12.06 -6.10 15.60
N PRO A 313 -12.71 -5.11 16.22
CA PRO A 313 -12.07 -3.82 16.48
C PRO A 313 -10.88 -3.92 17.42
N LEU A 314 -9.83 -3.15 17.14
CA LEU A 314 -8.59 -3.18 17.91
C LEU A 314 -8.78 -2.79 19.37
N LEU A 315 -9.65 -1.83 19.68
CA LEU A 315 -9.80 -1.29 21.04
C LEU A 315 -10.95 -1.91 21.84
N TYR A 316 -11.83 -2.70 21.21
CA TYR A 316 -12.92 -3.35 21.94
C TYR A 316 -12.59 -4.80 22.31
N PRO A 317 -13.14 -5.30 23.43
CA PRO A 317 -13.88 -4.53 24.43
C PRO A 317 -12.95 -3.58 25.21
N ILE A 318 -13.48 -2.39 25.54
CA ILE A 318 -12.78 -1.44 26.42
C ILE A 318 -12.86 -1.96 27.86
N PRO A 319 -11.72 -2.12 28.59
CA PRO A 319 -11.76 -2.55 29.98
C PRO A 319 -12.57 -1.59 30.88
N LYS A 320 -13.36 -2.14 31.82
CA LYS A 320 -14.24 -1.36 32.68
C LYS A 320 -13.52 -0.21 33.42
N HIS A 321 -12.36 -0.49 34.01
CA HIS A 321 -11.56 0.52 34.70
C HIS A 321 -11.09 1.67 33.79
N ILE A 322 -10.94 1.42 32.47
CA ILE A 322 -10.59 2.44 31.49
C ILE A 322 -11.83 3.27 31.15
N SER A 323 -12.96 2.61 30.87
CA SER A 323 -14.21 3.32 30.54
C SER A 323 -14.69 4.23 31.69
N GLU A 324 -14.48 3.81 32.94
CA GLU A 324 -14.80 4.62 34.12
C GLU A 324 -13.87 5.83 34.28
N LYS A 325 -12.56 5.67 34.05
CA LYS A 325 -11.58 6.78 34.13
C LYS A 325 -11.62 7.71 32.93
N ARG A 326 -12.03 7.22 31.76
CA ARG A 326 -12.04 7.94 30.48
C ARG A 326 -13.39 7.78 29.77
N PRO A 327 -14.48 8.32 30.34
CA PRO A 327 -15.84 8.09 29.81
C PRO A 327 -16.03 8.62 28.39
N LYS A 328 -15.29 9.66 28.00
CA LYS A 328 -15.32 10.22 26.63
C LYS A 328 -14.68 9.33 25.57
N LEU A 329 -13.90 8.29 25.96
CA LEU A 329 -13.21 7.45 25.00
C LEU A 329 -14.17 6.75 24.03
N ASN A 330 -15.21 6.13 24.59
CA ASN A 330 -16.20 5.42 23.75
C ASN A 330 -16.96 6.38 22.82
N GLU A 331 -17.35 7.55 23.33
CA GLU A 331 -18.00 8.59 22.53
C GLU A 331 -17.12 9.04 21.36
N LEU A 332 -15.84 9.36 21.63
CA LEU A 332 -14.91 9.79 20.60
C LEU A 332 -14.63 8.71 19.55
N LEU A 333 -14.58 7.42 19.95
CA LEU A 333 -14.44 6.31 19.02
C LEU A 333 -15.67 6.16 18.11
N GLN A 334 -16.88 6.35 18.66
CA GLN A 334 -18.12 6.34 17.87
C GLN A 334 -18.18 7.55 16.93
N ASN A 335 -17.78 8.74 17.40
CA ASN A 335 -17.72 9.93 16.57
C ASN A 335 -16.73 9.77 15.42
N CYS A 336 -15.58 9.11 15.65
CA CYS A 336 -14.61 8.76 14.63
C CYS A 336 -15.21 7.90 13.49
N LEU A 337 -16.14 7.01 13.82
CA LEU A 337 -16.83 6.18 12.82
C LEU A 337 -17.94 6.94 12.06
N GLN A 338 -18.71 7.78 12.76
CA GLN A 338 -20.02 8.22 12.31
C GLN A 338 -20.09 9.69 11.90
N GLU A 339 -19.20 10.55 12.44
CA GLU A 339 -19.29 11.99 12.22
C GLU A 339 -18.77 12.43 10.85
N SER A 340 -19.39 13.50 10.35
CA SER A 340 -18.93 14.19 9.13
C SER A 340 -17.66 15.02 9.35
N ASP A 341 -17.36 15.44 10.60
CA ASP A 341 -16.12 16.13 10.98
C ASP A 341 -15.11 15.16 11.59
N ARG A 342 -14.72 14.16 10.82
CA ARG A 342 -13.81 13.10 11.26
C ARG A 342 -12.40 13.61 11.54
N PHE A 343 -11.96 14.67 10.87
CA PHE A 343 -10.67 15.31 11.16
C PHE A 343 -10.60 15.81 12.61
N ASN A 344 -11.65 16.47 13.10
CA ASN A 344 -11.74 16.93 14.47
C ASN A 344 -11.84 15.76 15.45
N ALA A 345 -12.65 14.74 15.14
CA ALA A 345 -12.80 13.54 15.97
C ALA A 345 -11.45 12.80 16.14
N VAL A 346 -10.70 12.62 15.06
CA VAL A 346 -9.38 11.99 15.09
C VAL A 346 -8.38 12.83 15.89
N THR A 347 -8.35 14.14 15.72
CA THR A 347 -7.46 15.03 16.49
C THR A 347 -7.73 14.94 18.01
N LYS A 348 -9.01 14.89 18.40
CA LYS A 348 -9.40 14.70 19.80
C LYS A 348 -8.97 13.32 20.32
N LEU A 349 -9.14 12.26 19.52
CA LEU A 349 -8.68 10.92 19.87
C LEU A 349 -7.17 10.85 20.03
N GLN A 350 -6.40 11.43 19.11
CA GLN A 350 -4.94 11.47 19.22
C GLN A 350 -4.48 12.17 20.50
N THR A 351 -5.13 13.28 20.86
CA THR A 351 -4.85 13.99 22.11
C THR A 351 -5.16 13.11 23.32
N LEU A 352 -6.34 12.48 23.35
CA LEU A 352 -6.73 11.59 24.45
C LEU A 352 -5.79 10.38 24.55
N PHE A 353 -5.40 9.76 23.44
CA PHE A 353 -4.46 8.64 23.45
C PHE A 353 -3.09 9.04 23.97
N TYR A 354 -2.59 10.23 23.59
CA TYR A 354 -1.33 10.76 24.12
C TYR A 354 -1.40 10.94 25.65
N GLU A 355 -2.47 11.53 26.18
CA GLU A 355 -2.66 11.69 27.62
C GLU A 355 -2.71 10.33 28.35
N MET A 356 -3.47 9.38 27.81
CA MET A 356 -3.62 8.06 28.40
C MET A 356 -2.28 7.30 28.42
N LEU A 357 -1.51 7.35 27.36
CA LEU A 357 -0.19 6.68 27.27
C LEU A 357 0.82 7.34 28.23
N ARG A 358 0.80 8.66 28.38
CA ARG A 358 1.63 9.37 29.36
C ARG A 358 1.29 8.93 30.79
N ASP A 359 0.01 8.79 31.12
CA ASP A 359 -0.41 8.37 32.47
C ASP A 359 0.05 6.93 32.77
N TYR A 360 0.04 6.02 31.79
CA TYR A 360 0.59 4.67 31.92
C TYR A 360 2.10 4.68 32.24
N THR A 361 2.86 5.50 31.52
CA THR A 361 4.33 5.60 31.72
C THR A 361 4.71 6.11 33.13
N VAL A 362 3.84 6.95 33.72
CA VAL A 362 4.03 7.47 35.09
C VAL A 362 3.72 6.41 36.16
N MET A 363 2.74 5.50 35.88
CA MET A 363 2.35 4.45 36.82
C MET A 363 3.34 3.27 36.88
N GLU A 364 4.13 3.05 35.84
CA GLU A 364 5.13 1.98 35.76
C GLU A 364 6.52 2.39 36.31
N ARG A 365 6.70 3.65 36.71
CA ARG A 365 7.87 4.19 37.42
C ARG A 365 7.62 4.26 38.92
#